data_0e8e519e3b72f3f0c634a3d9ee3addc3
#
_entry.id   0e8e519e3b72f3f0c634a3d9ee3addc3
#
_cell.length_a   1.000
_cell.length_b   1.000
_cell.length_c   1.000
_cell.angle_alpha   90.00
_cell.angle_beta   90.00
_cell.angle_gamma   90.00
#
_symmetry.space_group_name_H-M   'P 1'
#
loop_
_entity.id
_entity.type
_entity.pdbx_description
1 polymer ?
#
loop_
_entity_poly.entity_id
_entity_poly.type
_entity_poly.pdbx_seq_one_letter_code
_entity_poly.pdbx_strand_id
1 'polypeptide(L)'
;VTTKRGKDEKPKITFKTEHSISSPQRLPEFVGSADYLSLYNEALNNDGEPDLFSAELIEKFRTSTDRDLYPDTDWIGELLRKNTHNHRYTLNVRGGSARSRYFVSGAYYTESGIYKGNPTEKYDTNIGLDRFNLRSNIDMDVTSTTLVSIDLAGQYLIGNYPGESSSTIFRSMLITPPYCFPAVYSDGTVATYEQERGVNMRN
;
A
#
# COMPACT_ATOMS: atom_id res chain seq x y z
N VAL A 1 27.31 7.63 15.31
CA VAL A 1 25.93 8.08 15.57
C VAL A 1 25.79 8.28 17.06
N THR A 2 25.60 9.55 17.52
CA THR A 2 25.33 9.84 18.92
C THR A 2 23.83 9.74 19.19
N THR A 3 23.44 8.97 20.19
CA THR A 3 22.05 8.84 20.63
C THR A 3 21.73 9.88 21.72
N LYS A 4 20.44 10.25 21.82
CA LYS A 4 19.98 11.11 22.89
C LYS A 4 20.22 10.46 24.26
N ARG A 5 20.76 11.22 25.21
CA ARG A 5 21.04 10.81 26.57
C ARG A 5 20.17 11.57 27.55
N GLY A 6 20.06 11.03 28.76
CA GLY A 6 19.48 11.73 29.90
C GLY A 6 20.30 12.96 30.32
N LYS A 7 19.70 13.81 31.10
CA LYS A 7 20.33 15.01 31.68
C LYS A 7 19.99 15.08 33.15
N ASP A 8 20.84 15.76 33.92
CA ASP A 8 20.54 16.13 35.29
C ASP A 8 19.46 17.20 35.29
N GLU A 9 18.21 16.76 35.25
CA GLU A 9 17.01 17.59 35.20
C GLU A 9 15.81 16.80 35.74
N LYS A 10 14.76 17.51 36.16
CA LYS A 10 13.49 16.88 36.50
C LYS A 10 12.96 16.07 35.31
N PRO A 11 12.23 14.95 35.55
CA PRO A 11 11.65 14.15 34.48
C PRO A 11 10.84 15.00 33.50
N LYS A 12 11.18 14.91 32.22
CA LYS A 12 10.46 15.57 31.12
C LYS A 12 9.85 14.51 30.22
N ILE A 13 8.54 14.53 30.12
CA ILE A 13 7.77 13.66 29.22
C ILE A 13 7.41 14.45 27.98
N THR A 14 7.62 13.86 26.81
CA THR A 14 7.22 14.45 25.52
C THR A 14 6.47 13.41 24.72
N PHE A 15 5.24 13.71 24.36
CA PHE A 15 4.46 12.93 23.44
C PHE A 15 4.36 13.68 22.11
N LYS A 16 4.58 12.96 21.00
CA LYS A 16 4.48 13.47 19.64
C LYS A 16 3.61 12.54 18.83
N THR A 17 2.68 13.10 18.08
CA THR A 17 1.90 12.38 17.08
C THR A 17 2.13 13.03 15.72
N GLU A 18 2.23 12.18 14.70
CA GLU A 18 2.41 12.57 13.31
C GLU A 18 1.43 11.77 12.48
N HIS A 19 0.67 12.48 11.66
CA HIS A 19 -0.27 11.89 10.70
C HIS A 19 0.12 12.35 9.31
N SER A 20 0.18 11.42 8.37
CA SER A 20 0.47 11.74 6.98
C SER A 20 -0.53 11.05 6.05
N ILE A 21 -0.84 11.74 4.97
CA ILE A 21 -1.64 11.23 3.87
C ILE A 21 -0.69 11.10 2.68
N SER A 22 -0.67 9.93 2.08
CA SER A 22 0.11 9.66 0.87
C SER A 22 -0.85 9.37 -0.28
N SER A 23 -0.54 9.92 -1.45
CA SER A 23 -1.29 9.67 -2.69
C SER A 23 -0.31 9.41 -3.84
N PRO A 24 -0.69 8.61 -4.85
CA PRO A 24 0.10 8.49 -6.06
C PRO A 24 0.28 9.87 -6.72
N GLN A 25 1.49 10.20 -7.11
CA GLN A 25 1.75 11.47 -7.79
C GLN A 25 1.18 11.48 -9.21
N ARG A 26 1.23 10.32 -9.89
CA ARG A 26 0.74 10.15 -11.25
C ARG A 26 0.39 8.69 -11.48
N LEU A 27 -0.80 8.47 -11.98
CA LEU A 27 -1.25 7.19 -12.52
C LEU A 27 -1.55 7.39 -14.00
N PRO A 28 -1.33 6.37 -14.86
CA PRO A 28 -1.75 6.44 -16.25
C PRO A 28 -3.28 6.46 -16.32
N GLU A 29 -3.81 7.13 -17.34
CA GLU A 29 -5.21 7.09 -17.70
C GLU A 29 -5.37 6.12 -18.88
N PHE A 30 -6.31 5.20 -18.78
CA PHE A 30 -6.61 4.23 -19.81
C PHE A 30 -7.94 4.55 -20.47
N VAL A 31 -8.06 4.16 -21.72
CA VAL A 31 -9.33 4.23 -22.46
C VAL A 31 -10.27 3.12 -21.99
N GLY A 32 -11.58 3.36 -22.09
CA GLY A 32 -12.59 2.35 -21.84
C GLY A 32 -12.63 1.27 -22.93
N SER A 33 -13.43 0.23 -22.67
CA SER A 33 -13.51 -0.97 -23.53
C SER A 33 -13.84 -0.66 -24.99
N ALA A 34 -14.86 0.15 -25.25
CA ALA A 34 -15.27 0.47 -26.60
C ALA A 34 -14.18 1.20 -27.40
N ASP A 35 -13.47 2.13 -26.75
CA ASP A 35 -12.40 2.88 -27.39
C ASP A 35 -11.16 1.99 -27.57
N TYR A 36 -10.88 1.11 -26.61
CA TYR A 36 -9.80 0.10 -26.74
C TYR A 36 -10.02 -0.80 -27.96
N LEU A 37 -11.25 -1.35 -28.14
CA LEU A 37 -11.58 -2.21 -29.28
C LEU A 37 -11.49 -1.45 -30.61
N SER A 38 -11.90 -0.18 -30.63
CA SER A 38 -11.80 0.69 -31.82
C SER A 38 -10.33 0.95 -32.19
N LEU A 39 -9.49 1.30 -31.23
CA LEU A 39 -8.07 1.54 -31.43
C LEU A 39 -7.33 0.24 -31.84
N TYR A 40 -7.77 -0.90 -31.35
CA TYR A 40 -7.20 -2.20 -31.74
C TYR A 40 -7.49 -2.49 -33.22
N ASN A 41 -8.73 -2.27 -33.69
CA ASN A 41 -9.05 -2.38 -35.11
C ASN A 41 -8.25 -1.40 -35.97
N GLU A 42 -8.10 -0.15 -35.52
CA GLU A 42 -7.26 0.84 -36.21
C GLU A 42 -5.80 0.36 -36.36
N ALA A 43 -5.25 -0.24 -35.30
CA ALA A 43 -3.90 -0.81 -35.36
C ALA A 43 -3.80 -1.95 -36.37
N LEU A 44 -4.77 -2.87 -36.40
CA LEU A 44 -4.84 -3.95 -37.39
C LEU A 44 -4.92 -3.41 -38.82
N ASN A 45 -5.77 -2.43 -39.05
CA ASN A 45 -5.92 -1.80 -40.37
C ASN A 45 -4.63 -1.12 -40.84
N ASN A 46 -3.87 -0.52 -39.92
CA ASN A 46 -2.58 0.08 -40.24
C ASN A 46 -1.54 -0.99 -40.68
N ASP A 47 -1.69 -2.23 -40.16
CA ASP A 47 -0.87 -3.38 -40.53
C ASP A 47 -1.42 -4.11 -41.78
N GLY A 48 -2.54 -3.66 -42.37
CA GLY A 48 -3.19 -4.26 -43.54
C GLY A 48 -4.08 -5.45 -43.21
N GLU A 49 -4.38 -5.66 -41.92
CA GLU A 49 -5.25 -6.72 -41.44
C GLU A 49 -6.70 -6.24 -41.29
N PRO A 50 -7.70 -7.14 -41.45
CA PRO A 50 -9.12 -6.78 -41.27
C PRO A 50 -9.47 -6.51 -39.80
N ASP A 51 -10.58 -5.80 -39.58
CA ASP A 51 -11.17 -5.61 -38.25
C ASP A 51 -11.39 -6.94 -37.54
N LEU A 52 -10.92 -7.01 -36.29
CA LEU A 52 -11.19 -8.14 -35.40
C LEU A 52 -12.54 -8.01 -34.69
N PHE A 53 -12.92 -6.80 -34.37
CA PHE A 53 -14.15 -6.49 -33.62
C PHE A 53 -15.15 -5.78 -34.52
N SER A 54 -16.39 -6.29 -34.61
CA SER A 54 -17.42 -5.64 -35.40
C SER A 54 -17.87 -4.31 -34.77
N ALA A 55 -18.33 -3.36 -35.61
CA ALA A 55 -18.87 -2.11 -35.12
C ALA A 55 -20.07 -2.31 -34.18
N GLU A 56 -20.90 -3.32 -34.42
CA GLU A 56 -22.02 -3.70 -33.54
C GLU A 56 -21.54 -4.11 -32.14
N LEU A 57 -20.48 -4.92 -32.08
CA LEU A 57 -19.89 -5.36 -30.81
C LEU A 57 -19.34 -4.17 -30.05
N ILE A 58 -18.58 -3.29 -30.70
CA ILE A 58 -18.01 -2.08 -30.09
C ILE A 58 -19.11 -1.20 -29.51
N GLU A 59 -20.23 -1.04 -30.25
CA GLU A 59 -21.37 -0.26 -29.78
C GLU A 59 -22.06 -0.91 -28.55
N LYS A 60 -22.12 -2.25 -28.48
CA LYS A 60 -22.59 -2.95 -27.28
C LYS A 60 -21.72 -2.66 -26.05
N PHE A 61 -20.39 -2.64 -26.18
CA PHE A 61 -19.49 -2.23 -25.11
C PHE A 61 -19.70 -0.77 -24.69
N ARG A 62 -20.07 0.11 -25.64
CA ARG A 62 -20.29 1.53 -25.36
C ARG A 62 -21.63 1.79 -24.65
N THR A 63 -22.69 1.11 -25.06
CA THR A 63 -24.06 1.44 -24.64
C THR A 63 -24.69 0.49 -23.64
N SER A 64 -24.20 -0.75 -23.55
CA SER A 64 -24.76 -1.76 -22.64
C SER A 64 -24.60 -1.38 -21.17
N THR A 65 -25.65 -1.65 -20.40
CA THR A 65 -25.62 -1.61 -18.93
C THR A 65 -25.24 -2.95 -18.30
N ASP A 66 -25.23 -4.02 -19.10
CA ASP A 66 -24.80 -5.36 -18.65
C ASP A 66 -23.27 -5.45 -18.65
N ARG A 67 -22.70 -5.18 -17.49
CA ARG A 67 -21.23 -5.19 -17.30
C ARG A 67 -20.65 -6.57 -17.06
N ASP A 68 -21.46 -7.58 -16.84
CA ASP A 68 -21.01 -8.96 -16.78
C ASP A 68 -20.68 -9.49 -18.17
N LEU A 69 -21.51 -9.13 -19.17
CA LEU A 69 -21.33 -9.55 -20.55
C LEU A 69 -20.46 -8.60 -21.39
N TYR A 70 -20.55 -7.28 -21.09
CA TYR A 70 -19.78 -6.21 -21.77
C TYR A 70 -19.00 -5.40 -20.73
N PRO A 71 -17.94 -5.99 -20.12
CA PRO A 71 -17.17 -5.34 -19.08
C PRO A 71 -16.45 -4.08 -19.58
N ASP A 72 -16.25 -3.14 -18.67
CA ASP A 72 -15.50 -1.91 -18.88
C ASP A 72 -14.75 -1.60 -17.58
N THR A 73 -13.73 -2.38 -17.32
CA THR A 73 -13.07 -2.44 -16.03
C THR A 73 -11.93 -1.43 -15.94
N ASP A 74 -12.09 -0.42 -15.08
CA ASP A 74 -10.99 0.46 -14.67
C ASP A 74 -10.14 -0.25 -13.61
N TRP A 75 -9.12 -0.99 -14.04
CA TRP A 75 -8.26 -1.75 -13.16
C TRP A 75 -7.53 -0.88 -12.11
N ILE A 76 -7.18 0.35 -12.46
CA ILE A 76 -6.56 1.29 -11.50
C ILE A 76 -7.57 1.68 -10.44
N GLY A 77 -8.76 2.11 -10.84
CA GLY A 77 -9.83 2.48 -9.92
C GLY A 77 -10.34 1.32 -9.08
N GLU A 78 -10.33 0.08 -9.62
CA GLU A 78 -10.73 -1.12 -8.90
C GLU A 78 -9.73 -1.55 -7.82
N LEU A 79 -8.43 -1.41 -8.07
CA LEU A 79 -7.39 -1.98 -7.22
C LEU A 79 -6.74 -0.96 -6.29
N LEU A 80 -6.69 0.31 -6.67
CA LEU A 80 -5.96 1.32 -5.92
C LEU A 80 -6.88 2.27 -5.16
N ARG A 81 -6.46 2.60 -3.95
CA ARG A 81 -7.02 3.70 -3.15
C ARG A 81 -6.46 5.02 -3.66
N LYS A 82 -7.25 6.08 -3.59
CA LYS A 82 -6.77 7.43 -3.92
C LYS A 82 -5.74 7.93 -2.91
N ASN A 83 -5.92 7.57 -1.64
CA ASN A 83 -5.08 7.99 -0.54
C ASN A 83 -4.83 6.85 0.45
N THR A 84 -3.69 6.90 1.12
CA THR A 84 -3.36 6.06 2.27
C THR A 84 -3.02 6.93 3.48
N HIS A 85 -3.11 6.37 4.67
CA HIS A 85 -2.87 7.06 5.92
C HIS A 85 -1.77 6.36 6.71
N ASN A 86 -0.83 7.16 7.20
CA ASN A 86 0.24 6.69 8.06
C ASN A 86 0.20 7.47 9.37
N HIS A 87 0.44 6.77 10.47
CA HIS A 87 0.42 7.36 11.79
C HIS A 87 1.69 7.00 12.54
N ARG A 88 2.23 7.96 13.27
CA ARG A 88 3.36 7.75 14.16
C ARG A 88 3.07 8.38 15.52
N TYR A 89 3.26 7.60 16.56
CA TYR A 89 3.15 8.02 17.94
C TYR A 89 4.50 7.82 18.60
N THR A 90 5.02 8.85 19.28
CA THR A 90 6.31 8.78 19.95
C THR A 90 6.19 9.34 21.36
N LEU A 91 6.59 8.54 22.34
CA LEU A 91 6.70 8.93 23.74
C LEU A 91 8.17 8.95 24.15
N ASN A 92 8.65 10.05 24.67
CA ASN A 92 9.99 10.16 25.21
C ASN A 92 9.91 10.61 26.67
N VAL A 93 10.72 9.96 27.49
CA VAL A 93 10.93 10.34 28.90
C VAL A 93 12.41 10.52 29.09
N ARG A 94 12.83 11.67 29.59
CA ARG A 94 14.21 11.92 29.97
C ARG A 94 14.27 12.63 31.29
N GLY A 95 15.34 12.42 32.02
CA GLY A 95 15.58 13.04 33.30
C GLY A 95 16.83 12.48 33.95
N GLY A 96 17.01 12.84 35.19
CA GLY A 96 18.09 12.30 36.00
C GLY A 96 18.46 13.18 37.16
N SER A 97 19.52 12.77 37.78
CA SER A 97 20.23 13.45 38.83
C SER A 97 21.72 13.51 38.49
N ALA A 98 22.51 14.15 39.33
CA ALA A 98 23.96 14.17 39.17
C ALA A 98 24.57 12.77 39.03
N ARG A 99 23.97 11.73 39.65
CA ARG A 99 24.51 10.35 39.66
C ARG A 99 23.83 9.40 38.68
N SER A 100 22.62 9.72 38.18
CA SER A 100 21.89 8.82 37.29
C SER A 100 21.10 9.63 36.29
N ARG A 101 21.29 9.36 35.01
CA ARG A 101 20.64 10.05 33.89
C ARG A 101 20.03 9.02 32.96
N TYR A 102 18.82 9.27 32.50
CA TYR A 102 18.11 8.33 31.64
C TYR A 102 17.37 9.01 30.50
N PHE A 103 17.30 8.30 29.39
CA PHE A 103 16.42 8.61 28.26
C PHE A 103 15.74 7.33 27.81
N VAL A 104 14.41 7.33 27.83
CA VAL A 104 13.59 6.22 27.33
C VAL A 104 12.69 6.74 26.22
N SER A 105 12.61 6.02 25.13
CA SER A 105 11.77 6.35 23.97
C SER A 105 11.01 5.13 23.50
N GLY A 106 9.69 5.25 23.38
CA GLY A 106 8.82 4.29 22.72
C GLY A 106 8.19 4.94 21.49
N ALA A 107 8.14 4.24 20.37
CA ALA A 107 7.44 4.71 19.18
C ALA A 107 6.66 3.57 18.53
N TYR A 108 5.44 3.91 18.08
CA TYR A 108 4.61 3.07 17.24
C TYR A 108 4.38 3.78 15.91
N TYR A 109 4.57 3.07 14.82
CA TYR A 109 4.32 3.54 13.47
C TYR A 109 3.44 2.52 12.75
N THR A 110 2.38 3.00 12.14
CA THR A 110 1.51 2.18 11.28
C THR A 110 1.40 2.80 9.90
N GLU A 111 1.44 1.97 8.88
CA GLU A 111 1.35 2.33 7.48
C GLU A 111 0.35 1.43 6.78
N SER A 112 -0.58 2.05 6.08
CA SER A 112 -1.56 1.37 5.26
C SER A 112 -1.16 1.46 3.78
N GLY A 113 -1.19 0.34 3.08
CA GLY A 113 -0.85 0.28 1.67
C GLY A 113 -1.94 0.83 0.76
N ILE A 114 -1.58 0.97 -0.52
CA ILE A 114 -2.42 1.60 -1.53
C ILE A 114 -3.48 0.67 -2.12
N TYR A 115 -3.32 -0.65 -1.98
CA TYR A 115 -4.29 -1.58 -2.56
C TYR A 115 -5.62 -1.57 -1.80
N LYS A 116 -6.70 -1.72 -2.54
CA LYS A 116 -8.00 -2.04 -1.96
C LYS A 116 -7.99 -3.53 -1.60
N GLY A 117 -8.25 -3.84 -0.34
CA GLY A 117 -8.41 -5.22 0.09
C GLY A 117 -9.64 -5.88 -0.57
N ASN A 118 -9.62 -7.20 -0.71
CA ASN A 118 -10.77 -7.97 -1.13
C ASN A 118 -11.71 -8.19 0.07
N PRO A 119 -12.94 -7.64 0.10
CA PRO A 119 -13.84 -7.77 1.24
C PRO A 119 -14.39 -9.20 1.44
N THR A 120 -14.23 -10.08 0.46
CA THR A 120 -14.69 -11.47 0.52
C THR A 120 -13.67 -12.40 1.18
N GLU A 121 -12.41 -11.95 1.29
CA GLU A 121 -11.35 -12.73 1.91
C GLU A 121 -11.33 -12.59 3.43
N LYS A 122 -10.93 -13.67 4.10
CA LYS A 122 -10.79 -13.71 5.56
C LYS A 122 -9.51 -13.05 6.07
N TYR A 123 -8.60 -12.70 5.18
CA TYR A 123 -7.31 -12.07 5.47
C TYR A 123 -7.17 -10.75 4.70
N ASP A 124 -6.37 -9.84 5.21
CA ASP A 124 -6.11 -8.57 4.54
C ASP A 124 -5.10 -8.79 3.41
N THR A 125 -5.54 -8.56 2.18
CA THR A 125 -4.70 -8.67 0.97
C THR A 125 -3.90 -7.39 0.68
N ASN A 126 -4.07 -6.34 1.49
CA ASN A 126 -3.36 -5.08 1.33
C ASN A 126 -1.94 -5.15 1.90
N ILE A 127 -1.08 -4.23 1.48
CA ILE A 127 0.20 -3.99 2.16
C ILE A 127 -0.08 -3.23 3.45
N GLY A 128 0.52 -3.70 4.54
CA GLY A 128 0.45 -3.04 5.83
C GLY A 128 1.75 -3.21 6.61
N LEU A 129 2.11 -2.22 7.40
CA LEU A 129 3.29 -2.26 8.25
C LEU A 129 2.99 -1.64 9.59
N ASP A 130 3.19 -2.43 10.65
CA ASP A 130 3.24 -1.96 12.02
C ASP A 130 4.66 -2.10 12.57
N ARG A 131 5.18 -1.03 13.14
CA ARG A 131 6.53 -0.99 13.67
C ARG A 131 6.56 -0.41 15.06
N PHE A 132 7.07 -1.19 15.99
CA PHE A 132 7.29 -0.80 17.38
C PHE A 132 8.79 -0.61 17.60
N ASN A 133 9.18 0.53 18.17
CA ASN A 133 10.55 0.81 18.52
C ASN A 133 10.63 1.13 20.00
N LEU A 134 11.60 0.56 20.68
CA LEU A 134 11.94 0.88 22.05
C LEU A 134 13.42 1.24 22.14
N ARG A 135 13.75 2.27 22.89
CA ARG A 135 15.12 2.64 23.22
C ARG A 135 15.20 3.10 24.66
N SER A 136 16.25 2.66 25.35
CA SER A 136 16.57 3.09 26.70
C SER A 136 18.07 3.32 26.80
N ASN A 137 18.47 4.50 27.21
CA ASN A 137 19.86 4.87 27.48
C ASN A 137 19.93 5.35 28.92
N ILE A 138 20.73 4.66 29.73
CA ILE A 138 20.90 4.92 31.16
C ILE A 138 22.39 5.08 31.44
N ASP A 139 22.74 6.20 32.08
CA ASP A 139 24.08 6.47 32.58
C ASP A 139 24.05 6.55 34.10
N MET A 140 24.94 5.85 34.77
CA MET A 140 25.07 5.81 36.22
C MET A 140 26.51 6.04 36.64
N ASP A 141 26.75 7.08 37.42
CA ASP A 141 28.02 7.33 38.10
C ASP A 141 28.05 6.48 39.41
N VAL A 142 28.60 5.25 39.31
CA VAL A 142 28.66 4.29 40.44
C VAL A 142 29.61 4.77 41.50
N THR A 143 30.73 5.36 41.07
CA THR A 143 31.70 6.06 41.93
C THR A 143 32.09 7.38 41.31
N SER A 144 32.91 8.20 41.97
CA SER A 144 33.43 9.44 41.39
C SER A 144 34.34 9.22 40.17
N THR A 145 34.78 8.00 39.91
CA THR A 145 35.67 7.64 38.82
C THR A 145 35.11 6.58 37.90
N THR A 146 33.91 6.04 38.20
CA THR A 146 33.33 4.90 37.46
C THR A 146 31.93 5.25 36.94
N LEU A 147 31.79 5.32 35.61
CA LEU A 147 30.55 5.48 34.92
C LEU A 147 30.12 4.13 34.29
N VAL A 148 28.88 3.72 34.52
CA VAL A 148 28.25 2.58 33.84
C VAL A 148 27.17 3.12 32.88
N SER A 149 27.26 2.77 31.62
CA SER A 149 26.26 3.11 30.58
C SER A 149 25.59 1.86 30.05
N ILE A 150 24.26 1.87 30.02
CA ILE A 150 23.43 0.80 29.46
C ILE A 150 22.61 1.37 28.33
N ASP A 151 22.85 0.90 27.11
CA ASP A 151 22.14 1.29 25.91
C ASP A 151 21.36 0.08 25.36
N LEU A 152 20.04 0.15 25.42
CA LEU A 152 19.15 -0.87 24.88
C LEU A 152 18.35 -0.29 23.69
N ALA A 153 18.23 -1.08 22.63
CA ALA A 153 17.36 -0.76 21.52
C ALA A 153 16.69 -2.03 20.99
N GLY A 154 15.40 -1.93 20.74
CA GLY A 154 14.61 -3.02 20.17
C GLY A 154 13.67 -2.48 19.11
N GLN A 155 13.42 -3.30 18.08
CA GLN A 155 12.45 -3.05 17.04
C GLN A 155 11.65 -4.32 16.80
N TYR A 156 10.33 -4.17 16.72
CA TYR A 156 9.43 -5.24 16.32
C TYR A 156 8.59 -4.77 15.12
N LEU A 157 8.55 -5.60 14.09
CA LEU A 157 7.89 -5.34 12.83
C LEU A 157 6.82 -6.41 12.60
N ILE A 158 5.62 -5.95 12.24
CA ILE A 158 4.55 -6.78 11.70
C ILE A 158 4.27 -6.26 10.30
N GLY A 159 4.55 -7.08 9.29
CA GLY A 159 4.28 -6.75 7.88
C GLY A 159 3.21 -7.66 7.31
N ASN A 160 2.27 -7.08 6.57
CA ASN A 160 1.34 -7.80 5.74
C ASN A 160 1.63 -7.48 4.27
N TYR A 161 1.63 -8.48 3.43
CA TYR A 161 1.97 -8.35 2.01
C TYR A 161 0.98 -9.16 1.18
N PRO A 162 0.63 -8.70 -0.04
CA PRO A 162 -0.16 -9.50 -0.96
C PRO A 162 0.61 -10.76 -1.36
N GLY A 163 -0.10 -11.78 -1.83
CA GLY A 163 0.49 -13.04 -2.28
C GLY A 163 1.43 -12.91 -3.47
N GLU A 164 1.25 -11.84 -4.28
CA GLU A 164 2.08 -11.51 -5.42
C GLU A 164 2.92 -10.25 -5.19
N SER A 165 4.02 -10.12 -5.93
CA SER A 165 4.86 -8.93 -5.84
C SER A 165 4.13 -7.68 -6.35
N SER A 166 4.42 -6.50 -5.78
CA SER A 166 3.85 -5.23 -6.26
C SER A 166 4.14 -5.00 -7.74
N SER A 167 5.30 -5.41 -8.24
CA SER A 167 5.63 -5.30 -9.67
C SER A 167 4.75 -6.17 -10.55
N THR A 168 4.42 -7.39 -10.12
CA THR A 168 3.48 -8.29 -10.81
C THR A 168 2.09 -7.69 -10.84
N ILE A 169 1.58 -7.22 -9.69
CA ILE A 169 0.26 -6.61 -9.58
C ILE A 169 0.16 -5.37 -10.50
N PHE A 170 1.12 -4.45 -10.42
CA PHE A 170 1.13 -3.27 -11.28
C PHE A 170 1.23 -3.62 -12.76
N ARG A 171 2.11 -4.56 -13.13
CA ARG A 171 2.21 -5.01 -14.53
C ARG A 171 0.89 -5.60 -15.02
N SER A 172 0.28 -6.49 -14.25
CA SER A 172 -1.00 -7.11 -14.63
C SER A 172 -2.11 -6.06 -14.80
N MET A 173 -2.16 -5.08 -13.90
CA MET A 173 -3.09 -3.95 -13.98
C MET A 173 -2.92 -3.12 -15.26
N LEU A 174 -1.67 -2.95 -15.74
CA LEU A 174 -1.36 -2.15 -16.92
C LEU A 174 -1.58 -2.90 -18.24
N ILE A 175 -1.47 -4.23 -18.25
CA ILE A 175 -1.57 -5.04 -19.47
C ILE A 175 -2.92 -5.73 -19.66
N THR A 176 -3.75 -5.81 -18.62
CA THR A 176 -5.07 -6.43 -18.71
C THR A 176 -6.05 -5.48 -19.41
N PRO A 177 -6.58 -5.84 -20.59
CA PRO A 177 -7.52 -4.97 -21.28
C PRO A 177 -8.84 -4.81 -20.50
N PRO A 178 -9.49 -3.66 -20.60
CA PRO A 178 -10.70 -3.37 -19.83
C PRO A 178 -11.91 -4.23 -20.21
N TYR A 179 -11.91 -4.78 -21.42
CA TYR A 179 -13.03 -5.57 -21.98
C TYR A 179 -12.97 -7.06 -21.63
N CYS A 180 -11.89 -7.56 -21.02
CA CYS A 180 -11.69 -9.01 -20.86
C CYS A 180 -12.68 -9.64 -19.88
N PHE A 181 -12.86 -9.02 -18.71
CA PHE A 181 -13.77 -9.48 -17.66
C PHE A 181 -14.03 -8.38 -16.63
N PRO A 182 -15.14 -8.41 -15.89
CA PRO A 182 -15.36 -7.52 -14.77
C PRO A 182 -14.45 -7.90 -13.59
N ALA A 183 -14.14 -6.97 -12.72
CA ALA A 183 -13.40 -7.30 -11.49
C ALA A 183 -14.23 -8.23 -10.58
N VAL A 184 -15.55 -7.99 -10.52
CA VAL A 184 -16.51 -8.79 -9.78
C VAL A 184 -17.80 -8.85 -10.63
N TYR A 185 -18.37 -10.02 -10.78
CA TYR A 185 -19.67 -10.20 -11.43
C TYR A 185 -20.81 -9.66 -10.56
N SER A 186 -21.96 -9.45 -11.16
CA SER A 186 -23.16 -8.93 -10.48
C SER A 186 -23.66 -9.83 -9.35
N ASP A 187 -23.33 -11.13 -9.37
CA ASP A 187 -23.62 -12.11 -8.33
C ASP A 187 -22.62 -12.09 -7.16
N GLY A 188 -21.59 -11.25 -7.26
CA GLY A 188 -20.52 -11.11 -6.25
C GLY A 188 -19.34 -12.08 -6.42
N THR A 189 -19.37 -12.95 -7.43
CA THR A 189 -18.21 -13.80 -7.73
C THR A 189 -17.07 -12.99 -8.34
N VAL A 190 -15.85 -13.29 -7.92
CA VAL A 190 -14.65 -12.70 -8.51
C VAL A 190 -14.39 -13.39 -9.84
N ALA A 191 -14.25 -12.61 -10.91
CA ALA A 191 -13.95 -13.14 -12.21
C ALA A 191 -12.56 -13.79 -12.19
N THR A 192 -12.49 -15.05 -12.64
CA THR A 192 -11.22 -15.78 -12.83
C THR A 192 -11.00 -16.00 -14.31
N TYR A 193 -9.76 -15.88 -14.74
CA TYR A 193 -9.38 -16.16 -16.11
C TYR A 193 -8.30 -17.24 -16.17
N GLU A 194 -8.63 -18.38 -16.73
CA GLU A 194 -7.74 -19.54 -16.77
C GLU A 194 -6.74 -19.54 -17.95
N GLN A 195 -6.87 -18.64 -18.92
CA GLN A 195 -6.03 -18.67 -20.13
C GLN A 195 -5.50 -17.29 -20.53
N GLU A 196 -4.20 -17.14 -20.47
CA GLU A 196 -3.25 -16.23 -21.17
C GLU A 196 -3.55 -14.70 -21.33
N ARG A 197 -4.71 -14.15 -20.99
CA ARG A 197 -5.07 -12.77 -21.30
C ARG A 197 -5.19 -11.83 -20.09
N GLY A 198 -4.77 -12.23 -18.95
CA GLY A 198 -4.82 -11.43 -17.75
C GLY A 198 -5.23 -12.24 -16.52
N VAL A 199 -4.78 -11.80 -15.37
CA VAL A 199 -5.09 -12.36 -14.07
C VAL A 199 -5.99 -11.37 -13.35
N ASN A 200 -7.10 -11.84 -12.77
CA ASN A 200 -7.87 -10.99 -11.90
C ASN A 200 -7.08 -10.75 -10.61
N MET A 201 -6.65 -9.53 -10.43
CA MET A 201 -5.78 -9.11 -9.34
C MET A 201 -6.51 -8.95 -8.00
N ARG A 202 -7.82 -9.21 -7.97
CA ARG A 202 -8.61 -9.31 -6.73
C ARG A 202 -8.59 -10.68 -6.07
N ASN A 203 -8.05 -11.67 -6.78
CA ASN A 203 -7.85 -13.03 -6.22
C ASN A 203 -6.58 -13.12 -5.40
#